data_6b1972caa2d400ed94e7567552faf612
#
_entry.id   6b1972caa2d400ed94e7567552faf612
#
_cell.length_a   1.000
_cell.length_b   1.000
_cell.length_c   1.000
_cell.angle_alpha   90.00
_cell.angle_beta   90.00
_cell.angle_gamma   90.00
#
_symmetry.space_group_name_H-M   'P 1'
#
loop_
_entity.id
_entity.type
_entity.pdbx_description
1 polymer ?
#
loop_
_entity_poly.entity_id
_entity_poly.type
_entity_poly.pdbx_seq_one_letter_code
_entity_poly.pdbx_strand_id
1 'polypeptide(L)' 'MIQLYVRAGCPYCKKVETAAAEMGLVEGSDFELVDAAPNTPGREVVLKTGGKGMVPFLIDGEISMYESADIIDYLKAKK' A
#
# COMPACT_ATOMS: atom_id res chain seq x y z
N MET A 1 -5.39 2.52 11.11
CA MET A 1 -5.19 1.28 10.31
C MET A 1 -4.26 1.57 9.14
N ILE A 2 -3.42 0.62 8.79
CA ILE A 2 -2.54 0.75 7.62
C ILE A 2 -3.38 0.79 6.36
N GLN A 3 -3.12 1.76 5.49
CA GLN A 3 -3.78 1.85 4.19
C GLN A 3 -2.75 1.54 3.11
N LEU A 4 -3.06 0.60 2.25
CA LEU A 4 -2.19 0.18 1.19
C LEU A 4 -2.84 0.53 -0.16
N TYR A 5 -2.21 1.46 -0.87
CA TYR A 5 -2.72 1.97 -2.15
C TYR A 5 -2.12 1.16 -3.29
N VAL A 6 -2.98 0.53 -4.05
CA VAL A 6 -2.58 -0.39 -5.11
C VAL A 6 -3.44 -0.18 -6.36
N ARG A 7 -3.07 -0.82 -7.46
CA ARG A 7 -3.93 -0.85 -8.65
C ARG A 7 -3.89 -2.24 -9.28
N ALA A 8 -4.95 -2.57 -9.99
CA ALA A 8 -5.05 -3.84 -10.71
C ALA A 8 -3.95 -3.92 -11.78
N GLY A 9 -3.36 -5.09 -11.94
CA GLY A 9 -2.34 -5.32 -12.94
C GLY A 9 -0.93 -4.87 -12.58
N CYS A 10 -0.75 -4.35 -11.39
CA CYS A 10 0.57 -3.89 -10.94
C CYS A 10 1.32 -5.06 -10.27
N PRO A 11 2.44 -5.53 -10.87
CA PRO A 11 3.17 -6.66 -10.28
C PRO A 11 3.77 -6.36 -8.91
N TYR A 12 4.21 -5.13 -8.69
CA TYR A 12 4.78 -4.73 -7.40
C TYR A 12 3.71 -4.63 -6.32
N CYS A 13 2.51 -4.20 -6.69
CA CYS A 13 1.38 -4.19 -5.77
C CYS A 13 1.03 -5.61 -5.35
N LYS A 14 0.97 -6.52 -6.30
CA LYS A 14 0.68 -7.91 -6.01
C LYS A 14 1.76 -8.54 -5.11
N LYS A 15 3.01 -8.16 -5.30
CA LYS A 15 4.11 -8.63 -4.48
C LYS A 15 3.89 -8.26 -3.01
N VAL A 16 3.47 -7.03 -2.75
CA VAL A 16 3.19 -6.56 -1.39
C VAL A 16 1.99 -7.30 -0.82
N GLU A 17 0.92 -7.45 -1.59
CA GLU A 17 -0.27 -8.16 -1.15
C GLU A 17 0.03 -9.62 -0.80
N THR A 18 0.83 -10.28 -1.63
CA THR A 18 1.24 -11.66 -1.39
C THR A 18 2.07 -11.77 -0.12
N ALA A 19 3.02 -10.85 0.07
CA ALA A 19 3.85 -10.84 1.27
C ALA A 19 3.01 -10.63 2.52
N ALA A 20 2.04 -9.72 2.47
CA ALA A 20 1.14 -9.48 3.59
C ALA A 20 0.35 -10.74 3.94
N ALA A 21 -0.17 -11.44 2.95
CA ALA A 21 -0.90 -12.69 3.17
C ALA A 21 -0.01 -13.76 3.79
N GLU A 22 1.23 -13.86 3.34
CA GLU A 22 2.19 -14.81 3.88
C GLU A 22 2.57 -14.51 5.33
N MET A 23 2.50 -13.26 5.73
CA MET A 23 2.72 -12.84 7.12
C MET A 23 1.51 -13.09 8.00
N GLY A 24 0.38 -13.50 7.44
CA GLY A 24 -0.85 -13.70 8.18
C GLY A 24 -1.66 -12.43 8.40
N LEU A 25 -1.34 -11.36 7.68
CA LEU A 25 -2.11 -10.13 7.76
C LEU A 25 -3.39 -10.27 6.94
N VAL A 26 -4.48 -9.76 7.47
CA VAL A 26 -5.80 -9.91 6.86
C VAL A 26 -6.31 -8.56 6.38
N GLU A 27 -6.65 -8.47 5.10
CA GLU A 27 -7.23 -7.27 4.52
C GLU A 27 -8.58 -6.98 5.19
N GLY A 28 -8.78 -5.74 5.55
CA GLY A 28 -9.98 -5.33 6.29
C GLY A 28 -9.81 -5.36 7.81
N SER A 29 -8.89 -6.17 8.33
CA SER A 29 -8.61 -6.26 9.77
C SER A 29 -7.27 -5.63 10.14
N ASP A 30 -6.20 -6.00 9.42
CA ASP A 30 -4.85 -5.52 9.71
C ASP A 30 -4.45 -4.36 8.81
N PHE A 31 -4.99 -4.32 7.61
CA PHE A 31 -4.74 -3.24 6.67
C PHE A 31 -5.92 -3.10 5.72
N GLU A 32 -5.98 -1.98 5.04
CA GLU A 32 -7.04 -1.68 4.09
C GLU A 32 -6.43 -1.50 2.71
N LEU A 33 -7.02 -2.15 1.70
CA LEU A 33 -6.61 -1.95 0.31
C LEU A 33 -7.43 -0.83 -0.28
N VAL A 34 -6.75 0.13 -0.91
CA VAL A 34 -7.39 1.27 -1.56
C VAL A 34 -7.00 1.27 -3.03
N ASP A 35 -7.99 1.34 -3.91
CA ASP A 35 -7.74 1.42 -5.34
C ASP A 35 -7.14 2.79 -5.67
N ALA A 36 -5.95 2.80 -6.28
CA ALA A 36 -5.26 4.01 -6.67
C ALA A 36 -4.91 4.02 -8.16
N ALA A 37 -5.79 3.44 -8.98
CA ALA A 37 -5.66 3.53 -10.43
C ALA A 37 -5.77 4.99 -10.86
N PRO A 38 -5.26 5.34 -12.06
CA PRO A 38 -5.39 6.71 -12.56
C PRO A 38 -6.85 7.19 -12.51
N ASN A 39 -7.04 8.46 -12.12
CA ASN A 39 -8.35 9.11 -12.02
C ASN A 39 -9.26 8.56 -10.92
N THR A 40 -8.69 7.94 -9.89
CA THR A 40 -9.46 7.52 -8.71
C THR A 40 -9.17 8.44 -7.54
N PRO A 41 -10.08 8.51 -6.53
CA PRO A 41 -9.79 9.26 -5.31
C PRO A 41 -8.54 8.76 -4.59
N GLY A 42 -8.26 7.46 -4.65
CA GLY A 42 -7.05 6.89 -4.06
C GLY A 42 -5.78 7.46 -4.69
N ARG A 43 -5.77 7.64 -6.02
CA ARG A 43 -4.63 8.23 -6.71
C ARG A 43 -4.39 9.67 -6.24
N GLU A 44 -5.44 10.42 -6.01
CA GLU A 44 -5.32 11.78 -5.50
C GLU A 44 -4.67 11.83 -4.14
N VAL A 45 -5.01 10.89 -3.27
CA VAL A 45 -4.40 10.79 -1.94
C VAL A 45 -2.91 10.49 -2.06
N VAL A 46 -2.55 9.56 -2.95
CA VAL A 46 -1.14 9.21 -3.20
C VAL A 46 -0.37 10.43 -3.67
N LEU A 47 -0.94 11.18 -4.62
CA LEU A 47 -0.29 12.38 -5.15
C LEU A 47 -0.12 13.46 -4.09
N LYS A 48 -1.14 13.69 -3.27
CA LYS A 48 -1.09 14.71 -2.23
C LYS A 48 -0.12 14.36 -1.11
N THR A 49 -0.14 13.10 -0.70
CA THR A 49 0.66 12.66 0.44
C THR A 49 2.12 12.42 0.07
N GLY A 50 2.34 11.74 -1.04
CA GLY A 50 3.69 11.35 -1.46
C GLY A 50 4.30 12.21 -2.53
N GLY A 51 3.48 12.93 -3.29
CA GLY A 51 3.96 13.81 -4.37
C GLY A 51 4.17 13.13 -5.72
N LYS A 52 4.01 11.81 -5.79
CA LYS A 52 4.19 11.05 -7.02
C LYS A 52 3.01 10.10 -7.23
N GLY A 53 2.57 9.96 -8.47
CA GLY A 53 1.48 9.03 -8.81
C GLY A 53 1.97 7.61 -9.01
N MET A 54 2.61 7.04 -8.00
CA MET A 54 3.18 5.70 -8.05
C MET A 54 2.54 4.78 -7.02
N VAL A 55 2.40 3.51 -7.37
CA VAL A 55 1.93 2.46 -6.47
C VAL A 55 2.91 1.29 -6.54
N PRO A 56 3.01 0.47 -5.50
CA PRO A 56 2.26 0.52 -4.25
C PRO A 56 2.69 1.70 -3.36
N PHE A 57 1.79 2.16 -2.52
CA PHE A 57 2.05 3.25 -1.60
C PHE A 57 1.37 2.92 -0.27
N LEU A 58 2.07 3.12 0.83
CA LEU A 58 1.54 2.81 2.16
C LEU A 58 1.38 4.08 2.97
N ILE A 59 0.27 4.19 3.66
CA ILE A 59 0.06 5.24 4.66
C ILE A 59 -0.32 4.58 5.97
N ASP A 60 0.38 4.95 7.04
CA ASP A 60 0.07 4.51 8.39
C ASP A 60 0.23 5.71 9.32
N GLY A 61 -0.88 6.44 9.55
CA GLY A 61 -0.84 7.68 10.31
C GLY A 61 0.00 8.72 9.59
N GLU A 62 1.09 9.12 10.21
CA GLU A 62 2.01 10.11 9.63
C GLU A 62 3.10 9.48 8.78
N ILE A 63 3.17 8.15 8.75
CA ILE A 63 4.18 7.43 7.97
C ILE A 63 3.61 7.14 6.59
N SER A 64 4.39 7.41 5.55
CA SER A 64 4.03 7.07 4.19
C SER A 64 5.29 6.66 3.44
N MET A 65 5.14 5.74 2.50
CA MET A 65 6.29 5.26 1.73
C MET A 65 5.87 4.64 0.41
N TYR A 66 6.78 4.74 -0.56
CA TYR A 66 6.67 4.02 -1.83
C TYR A 66 7.51 2.73 -1.70
N GLU A 67 7.92 2.15 -2.76
CA GLU A 67 8.83 0.99 -2.84
C GLU A 67 8.30 -0.28 -2.15
N SER A 68 8.03 -1.28 -2.97
CA SER A 68 7.47 -2.54 -2.47
C SER A 68 8.35 -3.19 -1.38
N ALA A 69 9.67 -3.14 -1.54
CA ALA A 69 10.57 -3.73 -0.55
C ALA A 69 10.47 -3.03 0.81
N ASP A 70 10.42 -1.71 0.79
CA ASP A 70 10.30 -0.93 2.03
C ASP A 70 8.97 -1.16 2.71
N ILE A 71 7.90 -1.25 1.91
CA ILE A 71 6.57 -1.53 2.43
C ILE A 71 6.53 -2.91 3.09
N ILE A 72 7.10 -3.90 2.44
CA ILE A 72 7.15 -5.25 2.98
C ILE A 72 7.92 -5.28 4.31
N ASP A 73 9.06 -4.60 4.36
CA ASP A 73 9.84 -4.51 5.60
C ASP A 73 9.06 -3.82 6.70
N TYR A 74 8.33 -2.77 6.36
CA TYR A 74 7.51 -2.07 7.34
C TYR A 74 6.41 -2.97 7.89
N LEU A 75 5.75 -3.74 7.03
CA LEU A 75 4.70 -4.68 7.45
C LEU A 75 5.27 -5.77 8.36
N LYS A 76 6.47 -6.25 8.08
CA LYS A 76 7.14 -7.23 8.93
C LYS A 76 7.38 -6.69 10.33
N ALA A 77 7.77 -5.42 10.42
CA ALA A 77 8.03 -4.78 11.70
C ALA A 77 6.74 -4.56 12.51
N LYS A 78 5.62 -4.43 11.83
CA LYS A 78 4.31 -4.22 12.47
C LYS A 78 3.64 -5.53 12.90
N LYS A 79 4.05 -6.61 12.32
CA LYS A 79 3.42 -7.91 12.59
C LYS A 79 3.60 -8.37 14.04
#